data_4573054296414c6f06890bb20cd71cd1
#
_entry.id   4573054296414c6f06890bb20cd71cd1
#
_cell.length_a   1.000
_cell.length_b   1.000
_cell.length_c   1.000
_cell.angle_alpha   90.00
_cell.angle_beta   90.00
_cell.angle_gamma   90.00
#
_symmetry.space_group_name_H-M   'P 1'
#
loop_
_entity.id
_entity.type
_entity.pdbx_description
1 polymer ?
#
loop_
_entity_poly.entity_id
_entity_poly.type
_entity_poly.pdbx_seq_one_letter_code
_entity_poly.pdbx_strand_id
1 'polypeptide(L)'
;RRVLFRSVVVDTLQFETLPGELDGWVSLQVFTWLAFLLVLFFYCIPKSKRSVYLLPCYPFMAYLIAEYIVWMMKEKVGAIKVYAGVIASLVVILVIATLVIRAGCIPNTIFHGKHAADNIAMLHAIRESTHGILFYVCNVFLIIGAYHIFKALKKKETSQMMRYTLVMIIALFITLDSTLQPAVLNTKADKHLAPIIEKKFDTGKLYSYMSIEMMHFFSLNFYLGDKIQQFDKVLPQDGVLMIPESDVPDFKEKFGRDYTFQKVWEVRKLVECHHPVGFYRFVKTSANIAQNR
;
A
#
# COMPACT_ATOMS: atom_id res chain seq x y z
N ARG A 1 28.49 10.30 18.23
CA ARG A 1 27.52 9.25 17.83
C ARG A 1 27.59 7.97 18.66
N ARG A 2 28.74 7.58 19.21
CA ARG A 2 28.88 6.42 20.14
C ARG A 2 28.34 6.69 21.56
N VAL A 3 28.26 7.97 21.97
CA VAL A 3 27.81 8.39 23.31
C VAL A 3 26.29 8.27 23.46
N LEU A 4 25.50 8.50 22.39
CA LEU A 4 24.03 8.44 22.44
C LEU A 4 23.47 7.02 22.67
N PHE A 5 24.09 6.02 22.07
CA PHE A 5 23.64 4.62 22.24
C PHE A 5 24.00 4.06 23.63
N ARG A 6 25.13 4.51 24.21
CA ARG A 6 25.59 4.09 25.53
C ARG A 6 24.79 4.74 26.66
N SER A 7 24.40 6.03 26.51
CA SER A 7 23.59 6.72 27.51
C SER A 7 22.16 6.17 27.56
N VAL A 8 21.52 5.93 26.41
CA VAL A 8 20.13 5.40 26.38
C VAL A 8 20.04 4.01 27.00
N VAL A 9 21.00 3.13 26.72
CA VAL A 9 20.99 1.77 27.28
C VAL A 9 21.45 1.74 28.74
N VAL A 10 22.41 2.57 29.14
CA VAL A 10 22.96 2.61 30.52
C VAL A 10 22.08 3.45 31.45
N ASP A 11 21.52 4.58 31.00
CA ASP A 11 20.62 5.40 31.84
C ASP A 11 19.24 4.76 32.02
N THR A 12 18.80 3.91 31.07
CA THR A 12 17.58 3.09 31.22
C THR A 12 17.79 1.97 32.25
N LEU A 13 19.04 1.58 32.50
CA LEU A 13 19.41 0.61 33.55
C LEU A 13 19.63 1.21 34.94
N GLN A 14 19.60 2.55 35.08
CA GLN A 14 19.82 3.29 36.37
C GLN A 14 18.54 3.95 36.89
N PHE A 15 17.37 3.35 36.67
CA PHE A 15 16.19 3.79 37.42
C PHE A 15 16.30 3.29 38.86
N GLU A 16 16.47 4.22 39.80
CA GLU A 16 16.26 3.98 41.24
C GLU A 16 14.78 3.66 41.48
N THR A 17 14.43 2.40 41.48
CA THR A 17 13.13 1.88 41.86
C THR A 17 13.28 0.79 42.91
N LEU A 18 12.26 0.61 43.72
CA LEU A 18 12.22 -0.29 44.85
C LEU A 18 12.61 -1.75 44.47
N PRO A 19 13.38 -2.46 45.32
CA PRO A 19 13.77 -3.84 45.06
C PRO A 19 12.50 -4.71 44.97
N GLY A 20 12.23 -5.27 43.83
CA GLY A 20 11.08 -6.11 43.50
C GLY A 20 10.29 -5.70 42.24
N GLU A 21 10.18 -4.40 41.92
CA GLU A 21 9.56 -3.95 40.67
C GLU A 21 10.55 -3.84 39.51
N LEU A 22 11.82 -3.65 39.81
CA LEU A 22 12.90 -3.49 38.83
C LEU A 22 13.06 -4.70 37.91
N ASP A 23 12.95 -5.91 38.47
CA ASP A 23 13.18 -7.15 37.71
C ASP A 23 12.14 -7.35 36.59
N GLY A 24 10.89 -6.91 36.80
CA GLY A 24 9.83 -7.01 35.84
C GLY A 24 10.00 -6.07 34.64
N TRP A 25 10.36 -4.80 34.87
CA TRP A 25 10.51 -3.79 33.82
C TRP A 25 11.77 -4.01 32.98
N VAL A 26 12.90 -4.31 33.61
CA VAL A 26 14.15 -4.66 32.91
C VAL A 26 13.96 -5.91 32.07
N SER A 27 13.24 -6.92 32.61
CA SER A 27 12.89 -8.14 31.87
C SER A 27 12.04 -7.84 30.64
N LEU A 28 11.03 -6.96 30.76
CA LEU A 28 10.16 -6.58 29.64
C LEU A 28 10.90 -5.81 28.55
N GLN A 29 11.77 -4.89 28.90
CA GLN A 29 12.58 -4.14 27.92
C GLN A 29 13.55 -5.06 27.19
N VAL A 30 14.29 -5.90 27.92
CA VAL A 30 15.22 -6.88 27.32
C VAL A 30 14.45 -7.84 26.40
N PHE A 31 13.32 -8.35 26.85
CA PHE A 31 12.45 -9.19 26.04
C PHE A 31 12.02 -8.47 24.74
N THR A 32 11.56 -7.21 24.85
CA THR A 32 11.10 -6.42 23.70
C THR A 32 12.22 -6.19 22.69
N TRP A 33 13.42 -5.85 23.14
CA TRP A 33 14.59 -5.70 22.27
C TRP A 33 14.98 -7.02 21.60
N LEU A 34 15.03 -8.12 22.37
CA LEU A 34 15.36 -9.43 21.83
C LEU A 34 14.34 -9.91 20.81
N ALA A 35 13.06 -9.77 21.10
CA ALA A 35 11.98 -10.13 20.18
C ALA A 35 12.04 -9.31 18.90
N PHE A 36 12.22 -7.98 18.99
CA PHE A 36 12.38 -7.11 17.85
C PHE A 36 13.59 -7.51 16.98
N LEU A 37 14.77 -7.68 17.59
CA LEU A 37 15.98 -8.02 16.86
C LEU A 37 15.91 -9.41 16.25
N LEU A 38 15.30 -10.38 16.93
CA LEU A 38 15.12 -11.74 16.43
C LEU A 38 14.25 -11.75 15.16
N VAL A 39 13.08 -11.10 15.20
CA VAL A 39 12.21 -11.03 14.02
C VAL A 39 12.88 -10.26 12.88
N LEU A 40 13.59 -9.16 13.17
CA LEU A 40 14.34 -8.41 12.18
C LEU A 40 15.45 -9.25 11.54
N PHE A 41 16.17 -10.04 12.35
CA PHE A 41 17.20 -10.96 11.87
C PHE A 41 16.60 -12.00 10.91
N PHE A 42 15.52 -12.67 11.32
CA PHE A 42 14.84 -13.63 10.45
C PHE A 42 14.33 -13.00 9.15
N TYR A 43 13.86 -11.76 9.20
CA TYR A 43 13.46 -11.02 8.00
C TYR A 43 14.63 -10.77 7.02
N CYS A 44 15.86 -10.66 7.51
CA CYS A 44 17.03 -10.42 6.67
C CYS A 44 17.48 -11.65 5.87
N ILE A 45 17.10 -12.86 6.27
CA ILE A 45 17.54 -14.12 5.66
C ILE A 45 16.91 -14.38 4.27
N PRO A 46 15.58 -14.22 4.05
CA PRO A 46 14.96 -14.52 2.77
C PRO A 46 15.42 -13.60 1.64
N LYS A 47 15.61 -14.15 0.44
CA LYS A 47 15.90 -13.36 -0.77
C LYS A 47 14.69 -12.51 -1.20
N SER A 48 13.48 -13.04 -1.05
CA SER A 48 12.23 -12.31 -1.33
C SER A 48 11.73 -11.61 -0.07
N LYS A 49 11.85 -10.28 -0.03
CA LYS A 49 11.49 -9.45 1.13
C LYS A 49 10.16 -8.75 0.88
N ARG A 50 9.11 -9.16 1.61
CA ARG A 50 7.83 -8.46 1.61
C ARG A 50 7.63 -7.76 2.95
N SER A 51 7.17 -6.51 2.92
CA SER A 51 6.95 -5.69 4.12
C SER A 51 6.01 -6.33 5.16
N VAL A 52 5.09 -7.19 4.71
CA VAL A 52 4.18 -7.94 5.59
C VAL A 52 4.90 -8.84 6.60
N TYR A 53 6.12 -9.29 6.31
CA TYR A 53 6.89 -10.13 7.23
C TYR A 53 7.43 -9.34 8.44
N LEU A 54 7.42 -8.01 8.39
CA LEU A 54 7.78 -7.13 9.51
C LEU A 54 6.60 -6.83 10.44
N LEU A 55 5.37 -7.26 10.11
CA LEU A 55 4.19 -7.02 10.96
C LEU A 55 4.40 -7.44 12.43
N PRO A 56 5.02 -8.61 12.73
CA PRO A 56 5.28 -9.00 14.10
C PRO A 56 6.25 -8.07 14.87
N CYS A 57 7.07 -7.27 14.17
CA CYS A 57 7.95 -6.27 14.79
C CYS A 57 7.21 -5.02 15.28
N TYR A 58 6.06 -4.69 14.70
CA TYR A 58 5.40 -3.41 14.95
C TYR A 58 4.97 -3.18 16.39
N PRO A 59 4.42 -4.16 17.14
CA PRO A 59 4.10 -3.96 18.55
C PRO A 59 5.35 -3.63 19.39
N PHE A 60 6.46 -4.33 19.15
CA PHE A 60 7.71 -4.09 19.84
C PHE A 60 8.31 -2.73 19.50
N MET A 61 8.30 -2.35 18.23
CA MET A 61 8.72 -1.01 17.78
C MET A 61 7.85 0.08 18.42
N ALA A 62 6.54 -0.11 18.46
CA ALA A 62 5.62 0.87 19.04
C ALA A 62 5.91 1.08 20.54
N TYR A 63 6.16 -0.01 21.28
CA TYR A 63 6.55 0.07 22.69
C TYR A 63 7.86 0.84 22.88
N LEU A 64 8.92 0.49 22.14
CA LEU A 64 10.23 1.16 22.22
C LEU A 64 10.15 2.64 21.83
N ILE A 65 9.36 2.98 20.82
CA ILE A 65 9.13 4.37 20.43
C ILE A 65 8.38 5.14 21.53
N ALA A 66 7.36 4.51 22.14
CA ALA A 66 6.60 5.12 23.22
C ALA A 66 7.50 5.42 24.44
N GLU A 67 8.33 4.47 24.87
CA GLU A 67 9.31 4.67 25.93
C GLU A 67 10.28 5.81 25.60
N TYR A 68 10.83 5.82 24.37
CA TYR A 68 11.73 6.87 23.93
C TYR A 68 11.08 8.27 23.95
N ILE A 69 9.81 8.36 23.54
CA ILE A 69 9.03 9.60 23.61
C ILE A 69 8.84 10.04 25.06
N VAL A 70 8.47 9.14 25.96
CA VAL A 70 8.30 9.44 27.39
C VAL A 70 9.62 9.93 28.01
N TRP A 71 10.72 9.27 27.69
CA TRP A 71 12.05 9.70 28.12
C TRP A 71 12.39 11.10 27.57
N MET A 72 12.18 11.36 26.27
CA MET A 72 12.41 12.68 25.69
C MET A 72 11.56 13.77 26.33
N MET A 73 10.34 13.46 26.73
CA MET A 73 9.46 14.42 27.42
C MET A 73 10.00 14.85 28.77
N LYS A 74 10.72 13.97 29.48
CA LYS A 74 11.31 14.23 30.79
C LYS A 74 12.68 14.93 30.66
N GLU A 75 13.57 14.39 29.84
CA GLU A 75 14.97 14.74 29.81
C GLU A 75 15.37 15.69 28.67
N LYS A 76 14.65 15.64 27.54
CA LYS A 76 15.02 16.35 26.30
C LYS A 76 13.87 17.17 25.73
N VAL A 77 13.33 18.10 26.51
CA VAL A 77 12.21 18.98 26.12
C VAL A 77 12.45 19.69 24.78
N GLY A 78 13.71 20.06 24.48
CA GLY A 78 14.07 20.67 23.19
C GLY A 78 13.84 19.74 22.02
N ALA A 79 14.18 18.44 22.15
CA ALA A 79 13.99 17.44 21.09
C ALA A 79 12.50 17.18 20.80
N ILE A 80 11.67 17.10 21.86
CA ILE A 80 10.22 16.96 21.72
C ILE A 80 9.59 18.17 21.00
N LYS A 81 10.07 19.37 21.27
CA LYS A 81 9.61 20.57 20.54
C LYS A 81 9.92 20.50 19.05
N VAL A 82 11.15 20.10 18.72
CA VAL A 82 11.56 19.94 17.32
C VAL A 82 10.70 18.85 16.66
N TYR A 83 10.51 17.70 17.32
CA TYR A 83 9.67 16.61 16.83
C TYR A 83 8.23 17.09 16.53
N ALA A 84 7.56 17.70 17.52
CA ALA A 84 6.20 18.19 17.37
C ALA A 84 6.09 19.27 16.29
N GLY A 85 7.06 20.19 16.23
CA GLY A 85 7.12 21.25 15.23
C GLY A 85 7.31 20.70 13.80
N VAL A 86 8.19 19.72 13.62
CA VAL A 86 8.40 19.05 12.32
C VAL A 86 7.12 18.35 11.86
N ILE A 87 6.49 17.56 12.73
CA ILE A 87 5.23 16.86 12.38
C ILE A 87 4.14 17.87 12.02
N ALA A 88 3.94 18.92 12.83
CA ALA A 88 2.94 19.96 12.54
C ALA A 88 3.22 20.66 11.20
N SER A 89 4.47 20.98 10.90
CA SER A 89 4.86 21.59 9.63
C SER A 89 4.62 20.70 8.44
N LEU A 90 4.97 19.40 8.55
CA LEU A 90 4.71 18.42 7.49
C LEU A 90 3.21 18.26 7.22
N VAL A 91 2.38 18.23 8.27
CA VAL A 91 0.92 18.16 8.13
C VAL A 91 0.38 19.40 7.43
N VAL A 92 0.83 20.61 7.79
CA VAL A 92 0.43 21.86 7.13
C VAL A 92 0.82 21.84 5.64
N ILE A 93 2.03 21.38 5.31
CA ILE A 93 2.48 21.26 3.92
C ILE A 93 1.58 20.27 3.16
N LEU A 94 1.22 19.13 3.77
CA LEU A 94 0.33 18.14 3.16
C LEU A 94 -1.07 18.72 2.91
N VAL A 95 -1.64 19.44 3.88
CA VAL A 95 -2.93 20.13 3.73
C VAL A 95 -2.88 21.14 2.57
N ILE A 96 -1.83 21.96 2.51
CA ILE A 96 -1.64 22.90 1.40
C ILE A 96 -1.53 22.16 0.07
N ALA A 97 -0.74 21.09 0.00
CA ALA A 97 -0.57 20.29 -1.22
C ALA A 97 -1.91 19.71 -1.71
N THR A 98 -2.72 19.15 -0.80
CA THR A 98 -4.04 18.60 -1.17
C THR A 98 -5.01 19.67 -1.63
N LEU A 99 -4.96 20.87 -1.04
CA LEU A 99 -5.78 22.02 -1.49
C LEU A 99 -5.33 22.54 -2.86
N VAL A 100 -4.03 22.59 -3.14
CA VAL A 100 -3.46 22.96 -4.45
C VAL A 100 -3.88 21.96 -5.54
N ILE A 101 -3.83 20.65 -5.24
CA ILE A 101 -4.31 19.60 -6.13
C ILE A 101 -5.80 19.79 -6.42
N ARG A 102 -6.60 20.02 -5.37
CA ARG A 102 -8.03 20.25 -5.49
C ARG A 102 -8.35 21.48 -6.34
N ALA A 103 -7.66 22.58 -6.12
CA ALA A 103 -7.84 23.83 -6.89
C ALA A 103 -7.47 23.68 -8.37
N GLY A 104 -6.83 22.55 -8.75
CA GLY A 104 -6.43 22.31 -10.13
C GLY A 104 -5.22 23.15 -10.58
N CYS A 105 -4.45 23.67 -9.62
CA CYS A 105 -3.27 24.48 -9.92
C CYS A 105 -2.11 23.66 -10.52
N ILE A 106 -2.20 22.33 -10.51
CA ILE A 106 -1.18 21.45 -11.09
C ILE A 106 -1.60 21.11 -12.54
N PRO A 107 -0.93 21.64 -13.57
CA PRO A 107 -1.23 21.33 -14.96
C PRO A 107 -0.71 19.93 -15.32
N ASN A 108 -1.44 19.22 -16.18
CA ASN A 108 -1.06 17.89 -16.65
C ASN A 108 0.27 17.88 -17.41
N THR A 109 0.69 19.03 -17.93
CA THR A 109 1.94 19.21 -18.70
C THR A 109 3.20 19.04 -17.87
N ILE A 110 3.11 19.00 -16.53
CA ILE A 110 4.27 18.73 -15.66
C ILE A 110 4.72 17.26 -15.74
N PHE A 111 3.79 16.36 -16.08
CA PHE A 111 4.09 14.93 -16.10
C PHE A 111 4.60 14.51 -17.48
N HIS A 112 5.86 14.05 -17.53
CA HIS A 112 6.54 13.58 -18.73
C HIS A 112 7.06 12.15 -18.55
N GLY A 113 7.31 11.45 -19.66
CA GLY A 113 7.93 10.14 -19.69
C GLY A 113 6.95 8.97 -19.51
N LYS A 114 7.51 7.78 -19.25
CA LYS A 114 6.80 6.49 -19.29
C LYS A 114 5.59 6.40 -18.34
N HIS A 115 5.62 7.10 -17.21
CA HIS A 115 4.59 7.06 -16.17
C HIS A 115 3.68 8.30 -16.16
N ALA A 116 3.75 9.15 -17.19
CA ALA A 116 2.96 10.39 -17.23
C ALA A 116 1.45 10.11 -17.16
N ALA A 117 0.95 9.14 -17.91
CA ALA A 117 -0.46 8.77 -17.92
C ALA A 117 -0.95 8.26 -16.54
N ASP A 118 -0.16 7.41 -15.87
CA ASP A 118 -0.49 6.88 -14.55
C ASP A 118 -0.52 8.01 -13.48
N ASN A 119 0.44 8.94 -13.56
CA ASN A 119 0.52 10.08 -12.64
C ASN A 119 -0.64 11.07 -12.85
N ILE A 120 -1.04 11.31 -14.10
CA ILE A 120 -2.20 12.15 -14.45
C ILE A 120 -3.49 11.50 -13.93
N ALA A 121 -3.65 10.18 -14.14
CA ALA A 121 -4.81 9.43 -13.63
C ALA A 121 -4.89 9.51 -12.11
N MET A 122 -3.76 9.36 -11.41
CA MET A 122 -3.69 9.50 -9.96
C MET A 122 -4.03 10.92 -9.49
N LEU A 123 -3.52 11.96 -10.18
CA LEU A 123 -3.86 13.35 -9.87
C LEU A 123 -5.37 13.60 -9.97
N HIS A 124 -6.00 13.11 -11.03
CA HIS A 124 -7.46 13.23 -11.22
C HIS A 124 -8.23 12.48 -10.14
N ALA A 125 -7.83 11.25 -9.79
CA ALA A 125 -8.47 10.47 -8.75
C ALA A 125 -8.36 11.12 -7.36
N ILE A 126 -7.21 11.71 -7.03
CA ILE A 126 -7.03 12.48 -5.77
C ILE A 126 -7.94 13.72 -5.82
N ARG A 127 -8.02 14.42 -6.93
CA ARG A 127 -8.90 15.58 -7.08
C ARG A 127 -10.36 15.24 -6.89
N GLU A 128 -10.83 14.11 -7.43
CA GLU A 128 -12.20 13.62 -7.22
C GLU A 128 -12.46 13.23 -5.77
N SER A 129 -11.53 12.51 -5.12
CA SER A 129 -11.69 12.08 -3.72
C SER A 129 -11.77 13.26 -2.74
N THR A 130 -11.25 14.43 -3.10
CA THR A 130 -11.27 15.63 -2.27
C THR A 130 -12.57 16.43 -2.37
N HIS A 131 -13.61 15.96 -3.09
CA HIS A 131 -14.89 16.65 -3.19
C HIS A 131 -15.85 16.38 -2.01
N GLY A 132 -15.59 15.34 -1.19
CA GLY A 132 -16.45 14.98 -0.06
C GLY A 132 -16.35 15.93 1.13
N ILE A 133 -17.43 16.04 1.91
CA ILE A 133 -17.48 16.85 3.14
C ILE A 133 -16.43 16.38 4.16
N LEU A 134 -16.15 15.08 4.19
CA LEU A 134 -15.17 14.47 5.08
C LEU A 134 -13.76 15.05 4.88
N PHE A 135 -13.38 15.33 3.62
CA PHE A 135 -12.11 15.97 3.30
C PHE A 135 -11.96 17.32 4.01
N TYR A 136 -12.98 18.16 3.98
CA TYR A 136 -12.93 19.48 4.64
C TYR A 136 -12.87 19.35 6.16
N VAL A 137 -13.73 18.50 6.73
CA VAL A 137 -13.75 18.26 8.17
C VAL A 137 -12.40 17.81 8.67
N CYS A 138 -11.80 16.81 8.01
CA CYS A 138 -10.47 16.31 8.38
C CYS A 138 -9.39 17.40 8.26
N ASN A 139 -9.37 18.17 7.17
CA ASN A 139 -8.38 19.23 7.00
C ASN A 139 -8.54 20.35 8.05
N VAL A 140 -9.76 20.70 8.43
CA VAL A 140 -10.01 21.66 9.52
C VAL A 140 -9.44 21.13 10.84
N PHE A 141 -9.66 19.87 11.18
CA PHE A 141 -9.08 19.24 12.36
C PHE A 141 -7.57 19.25 12.36
N LEU A 142 -6.93 18.96 11.20
CA LEU A 142 -5.47 18.99 11.05
C LEU A 142 -4.91 20.41 11.24
N ILE A 143 -5.58 21.44 10.70
CA ILE A 143 -5.17 22.84 10.86
C ILE A 143 -5.32 23.28 12.32
N ILE A 144 -6.42 22.95 12.97
CA ILE A 144 -6.65 23.23 14.40
C ILE A 144 -5.58 22.55 15.25
N GLY A 145 -5.29 21.27 14.99
CA GLY A 145 -4.25 20.51 15.65
C GLY A 145 -2.87 21.18 15.53
N ALA A 146 -2.47 21.54 14.32
CA ALA A 146 -1.22 22.24 14.04
C ALA A 146 -1.15 23.60 14.78
N TYR A 147 -2.23 24.38 14.77
CA TYR A 147 -2.32 25.63 15.51
C TYR A 147 -2.09 25.44 17.01
N HIS A 148 -2.71 24.43 17.62
CA HIS A 148 -2.53 24.14 19.05
C HIS A 148 -1.11 23.67 19.36
N ILE A 149 -0.48 22.91 18.49
CA ILE A 149 0.94 22.51 18.63
C ILE A 149 1.84 23.75 18.61
N PHE A 150 1.70 24.62 17.60
CA PHE A 150 2.50 25.85 17.51
C PHE A 150 2.29 26.78 18.71
N LYS A 151 1.07 26.85 19.25
CA LYS A 151 0.78 27.60 20.49
C LYS A 151 1.46 26.97 21.70
N ALA A 152 1.41 25.65 21.85
CA ALA A 152 2.03 24.91 22.95
C ALA A 152 3.57 24.99 22.92
N LEU A 153 4.17 25.03 21.71
CA LEU A 153 5.62 25.25 21.54
C LEU A 153 6.10 26.54 22.23
N LYS A 154 5.29 27.62 22.17
CA LYS A 154 5.61 28.88 22.80
C LYS A 154 5.51 28.81 24.33
N LYS A 155 4.56 28.05 24.87
CA LYS A 155 4.25 27.98 26.31
C LYS A 155 5.14 27.02 27.12
N LYS A 156 5.98 26.22 26.48
CA LYS A 156 6.80 25.15 27.08
C LYS A 156 6.00 24.03 27.79
N GLU A 157 4.75 23.83 27.44
CA GLU A 157 3.87 22.81 28.01
C GLU A 157 4.03 21.47 27.27
N THR A 158 5.06 20.70 27.62
CA THR A 158 5.46 19.48 26.90
C THR A 158 4.37 18.43 26.82
N SER A 159 3.62 18.22 27.91
CA SER A 159 2.54 17.21 27.96
C SER A 159 1.36 17.55 27.05
N GLN A 160 0.94 18.84 27.02
CA GLN A 160 -0.13 19.27 26.13
C GLN A 160 0.31 19.19 24.65
N MET A 161 1.53 19.63 24.36
CA MET A 161 2.12 19.56 23.03
C MET A 161 2.11 18.13 22.50
N MET A 162 2.52 17.15 23.32
CA MET A 162 2.53 15.74 22.93
C MET A 162 1.13 15.19 22.69
N ARG A 163 0.16 15.52 23.55
CA ARG A 163 -1.25 15.14 23.35
C ARG A 163 -1.80 15.65 22.03
N TYR A 164 -1.58 16.94 21.71
CA TYR A 164 -2.01 17.49 20.41
C TYR A 164 -1.31 16.83 19.23
N THR A 165 -0.02 16.51 19.37
CA THR A 165 0.73 15.80 18.32
C THR A 165 0.14 14.41 18.07
N LEU A 166 -0.17 13.63 19.11
CA LEU A 166 -0.78 12.30 18.97
C LEU A 166 -2.17 12.38 18.33
N VAL A 167 -3.02 13.30 18.80
CA VAL A 167 -4.35 13.50 18.20
C VAL A 167 -4.25 13.90 16.73
N MET A 168 -3.29 14.79 16.40
CA MET A 168 -3.07 15.20 15.02
C MET A 168 -2.55 14.05 14.14
N ILE A 169 -1.68 13.18 14.65
CA ILE A 169 -1.20 11.99 13.92
C ILE A 169 -2.38 11.04 13.64
N ILE A 170 -3.25 10.79 14.63
CA ILE A 170 -4.45 9.97 14.45
C ILE A 170 -5.37 10.60 13.38
N ALA A 171 -5.63 11.90 13.48
CA ALA A 171 -6.43 12.62 12.48
C ALA A 171 -5.80 12.57 11.08
N LEU A 172 -4.47 12.64 10.98
CA LEU A 172 -3.74 12.47 9.72
C LEU A 172 -3.97 11.09 9.11
N PHE A 173 -3.84 10.02 9.89
CA PHE A 173 -4.12 8.66 9.41
C PHE A 173 -5.56 8.51 8.92
N ILE A 174 -6.54 9.01 9.67
CA ILE A 174 -7.95 9.01 9.26
C ILE A 174 -8.13 9.78 7.95
N THR A 175 -7.46 10.91 7.78
CA THR A 175 -7.51 11.71 6.54
C THR A 175 -6.92 10.94 5.36
N LEU A 176 -5.76 10.31 5.55
CA LEU A 176 -5.10 9.53 4.51
C LEU A 176 -5.95 8.33 4.09
N ASP A 177 -6.48 7.58 5.05
CA ASP A 177 -7.27 6.38 4.78
C ASP A 177 -8.63 6.70 4.15
N SER A 178 -9.29 7.76 4.59
CA SER A 178 -10.63 8.08 4.12
C SER A 178 -10.68 8.86 2.81
N THR A 179 -9.63 9.62 2.48
CA THR A 179 -9.65 10.52 1.31
C THR A 179 -8.59 10.21 0.27
N LEU A 180 -7.35 9.97 0.66
CA LEU A 180 -6.24 9.80 -0.29
C LEU A 180 -6.00 8.35 -0.68
N GLN A 181 -6.03 7.42 0.27
CA GLN A 181 -5.75 6.02 0.02
C GLN A 181 -6.75 5.36 -0.95
N PRO A 182 -8.07 5.60 -0.88
CA PRO A 182 -9.01 5.09 -1.87
C PRO A 182 -8.70 5.57 -3.29
N ALA A 183 -8.31 6.83 -3.47
CA ALA A 183 -7.94 7.36 -4.78
C ALA A 183 -6.71 6.63 -5.36
N VAL A 184 -5.67 6.44 -4.54
CA VAL A 184 -4.45 5.74 -4.94
C VAL A 184 -4.72 4.26 -5.24
N LEU A 185 -5.52 3.58 -4.43
CA LEU A 185 -5.84 2.17 -4.62
C LEU A 185 -6.73 1.96 -5.85
N ASN A 186 -7.73 2.81 -6.07
CA ASN A 186 -8.63 2.70 -7.21
C ASN A 186 -7.91 2.93 -8.55
N THR A 187 -6.91 3.81 -8.59
CA THR A 187 -6.10 4.03 -9.81
C THR A 187 -5.13 2.88 -10.10
N LYS A 188 -4.71 2.14 -9.06
CA LYS A 188 -3.81 0.98 -9.19
C LYS A 188 -4.55 -0.33 -9.34
N ALA A 189 -5.85 -0.38 -9.05
CA ALA A 189 -6.65 -1.61 -9.16
C ALA A 189 -7.23 -1.76 -10.56
N ASP A 190 -7.45 -3.00 -11.00
CA ASP A 190 -8.09 -3.32 -12.27
C ASP A 190 -9.63 -3.15 -12.22
N LYS A 191 -10.15 -2.55 -11.15
CA LYS A 191 -11.58 -2.34 -10.91
C LYS A 191 -12.30 -1.66 -12.07
N HIS A 192 -11.65 -0.68 -12.70
CA HIS A 192 -12.22 0.08 -13.81
C HIS A 192 -12.37 -0.75 -15.10
N LEU A 193 -11.63 -1.85 -15.22
CA LEU A 193 -11.68 -2.74 -16.39
C LEU A 193 -12.82 -3.75 -16.29
N ALA A 194 -13.23 -4.17 -15.10
CA ALA A 194 -14.25 -5.18 -14.90
C ALA A 194 -15.57 -4.84 -15.63
N PRO A 195 -16.18 -3.64 -15.48
CA PRO A 195 -17.42 -3.31 -16.20
C PRO A 195 -17.23 -3.20 -17.72
N ILE A 196 -16.03 -2.86 -18.20
CA ILE A 196 -15.73 -2.82 -19.63
C ILE A 196 -15.70 -4.24 -20.19
N ILE A 197 -15.09 -5.18 -19.46
CA ILE A 197 -14.98 -6.58 -19.84
C ILE A 197 -16.35 -7.23 -19.82
N GLU A 198 -17.16 -7.02 -18.77
CA GLU A 198 -18.53 -7.55 -18.67
C GLU A 198 -19.44 -7.08 -19.81
N LYS A 199 -19.28 -5.83 -20.25
CA LYS A 199 -20.04 -5.30 -21.38
C LYS A 199 -19.56 -5.85 -22.73
N LYS A 200 -18.27 -6.19 -22.85
CA LYS A 200 -17.64 -6.55 -24.12
C LYS A 200 -17.61 -8.04 -24.39
N PHE A 201 -17.57 -8.85 -23.33
CA PHE A 201 -17.41 -10.30 -23.42
C PHE A 201 -18.42 -11.02 -22.54
N ASP A 202 -18.79 -12.24 -22.96
CA ASP A 202 -19.50 -13.17 -22.08
C ASP A 202 -18.56 -13.68 -20.99
N THR A 203 -18.78 -13.22 -19.77
CA THR A 203 -17.93 -13.57 -18.62
C THR A 203 -18.07 -15.02 -18.19
N GLY A 204 -19.12 -15.73 -18.63
CA GLY A 204 -19.27 -17.18 -18.43
C GLY A 204 -18.29 -18.03 -19.25
N LYS A 205 -17.64 -17.42 -20.26
CA LYS A 205 -16.66 -18.05 -21.16
C LYS A 205 -15.33 -17.28 -21.18
N LEU A 206 -14.92 -16.76 -20.03
CA LEU A 206 -13.67 -16.03 -19.89
C LEU A 206 -12.61 -16.90 -19.21
N TYR A 207 -11.48 -17.05 -19.86
CA TYR A 207 -10.39 -17.90 -19.42
C TYR A 207 -9.08 -17.13 -19.33
N SER A 208 -8.17 -17.57 -18.48
CA SER A 208 -6.83 -17.00 -18.34
C SER A 208 -5.75 -18.05 -18.55
N TYR A 209 -4.66 -17.63 -19.16
CA TYR A 209 -3.43 -18.41 -19.24
C TYR A 209 -2.23 -17.54 -18.89
N MET A 210 -1.36 -18.06 -18.04
CA MET A 210 -0.04 -17.47 -17.73
C MET A 210 0.96 -18.62 -17.64
N SER A 211 2.16 -18.42 -18.17
CA SER A 211 3.25 -19.41 -18.16
C SER A 211 3.70 -19.78 -16.74
N ILE A 212 3.50 -18.88 -15.77
CA ILE A 212 3.76 -19.12 -14.36
C ILE A 212 2.45 -19.55 -13.70
N GLU A 213 2.32 -20.85 -13.39
CA GLU A 213 1.11 -21.47 -12.85
C GLU A 213 0.53 -20.80 -11.58
N MET A 214 1.39 -20.18 -10.76
CA MET A 214 0.96 -19.49 -9.54
C MET A 214 0.47 -18.06 -9.78
N MET A 215 0.63 -17.52 -10.98
CA MET A 215 0.22 -16.15 -11.30
C MET A 215 -1.05 -16.20 -12.15
N HIS A 216 -2.09 -15.54 -11.67
CA HIS A 216 -3.36 -15.37 -12.37
C HIS A 216 -3.78 -13.92 -12.22
N PHE A 217 -4.78 -13.47 -12.97
CA PHE A 217 -5.35 -12.12 -12.88
C PHE A 217 -6.27 -11.99 -11.67
N PHE A 218 -5.74 -12.19 -10.44
CA PHE A 218 -6.51 -12.22 -9.20
C PHE A 218 -7.28 -10.93 -8.94
N SER A 219 -6.65 -9.77 -9.13
CA SER A 219 -7.28 -8.46 -8.94
C SER A 219 -8.50 -8.31 -9.84
N LEU A 220 -8.33 -8.56 -11.13
CA LEU A 220 -9.42 -8.47 -12.10
C LEU A 220 -10.50 -9.53 -11.85
N ASN A 221 -10.09 -10.77 -11.54
CA ASN A 221 -11.02 -11.88 -11.27
C ASN A 221 -11.90 -11.59 -10.05
N PHE A 222 -11.33 -11.00 -9.00
CA PHE A 222 -12.08 -10.55 -7.83
C PHE A 222 -13.21 -9.56 -8.21
N TYR A 223 -12.90 -8.55 -9.04
CA TYR A 223 -13.92 -7.58 -9.49
C TYR A 223 -14.92 -8.14 -10.48
N LEU A 224 -14.61 -9.24 -11.17
CA LEU A 224 -15.53 -9.98 -12.04
C LEU A 224 -16.34 -11.06 -11.31
N GLY A 225 -16.20 -11.18 -9.97
CA GLY A 225 -16.92 -12.15 -9.16
C GLY A 225 -16.47 -13.60 -9.42
N ASP A 226 -15.17 -13.81 -9.54
CA ASP A 226 -14.51 -15.12 -9.72
C ASP A 226 -14.94 -15.87 -10.99
N LYS A 227 -15.22 -15.15 -12.07
CA LYS A 227 -15.69 -15.72 -13.34
C LYS A 227 -14.57 -16.14 -14.28
N ILE A 228 -13.32 -15.70 -14.06
CA ILE A 228 -12.18 -16.08 -14.91
C ILE A 228 -11.69 -17.46 -14.50
N GLN A 229 -11.77 -18.43 -15.44
CA GLN A 229 -11.30 -19.78 -15.22
C GLN A 229 -9.91 -19.99 -15.81
N GLN A 230 -9.14 -20.94 -15.25
CA GLN A 230 -7.83 -21.29 -15.78
C GLN A 230 -7.97 -22.16 -17.03
N PHE A 231 -7.41 -21.72 -18.15
CA PHE A 231 -7.55 -22.40 -19.44
C PHE A 231 -6.98 -23.80 -19.43
N ASP A 232 -5.80 -23.98 -18.88
CA ASP A 232 -5.06 -25.24 -18.79
C ASP A 232 -5.77 -26.31 -17.93
N LYS A 233 -6.56 -25.90 -16.96
CA LYS A 233 -7.34 -26.82 -16.11
C LYS A 233 -8.67 -27.25 -16.74
N VAL A 234 -9.31 -26.36 -17.49
CA VAL A 234 -10.65 -26.60 -18.02
C VAL A 234 -10.62 -27.13 -19.45
N LEU A 235 -9.64 -26.74 -20.26
CA LEU A 235 -9.52 -27.06 -21.69
C LEU A 235 -10.84 -26.84 -22.47
N PRO A 236 -11.37 -25.62 -22.45
CA PRO A 236 -12.72 -25.31 -22.96
C PRO A 236 -12.83 -25.46 -24.47
N GLN A 237 -14.08 -25.58 -24.97
CA GLN A 237 -14.34 -25.73 -26.42
C GLN A 237 -14.24 -24.37 -27.14
N ASP A 238 -14.79 -23.32 -26.56
CA ASP A 238 -14.82 -21.97 -27.11
C ASP A 238 -14.80 -20.92 -25.99
N GLY A 239 -14.47 -19.70 -26.32
CA GLY A 239 -14.51 -18.60 -25.37
C GLY A 239 -13.52 -17.47 -25.68
N VAL A 240 -13.20 -16.72 -24.64
CA VAL A 240 -12.21 -15.64 -24.68
C VAL A 240 -11.08 -15.93 -23.70
N LEU A 241 -9.87 -15.94 -24.21
CA LEU A 241 -8.65 -16.17 -23.46
C LEU A 241 -7.97 -14.83 -23.17
N MET A 242 -7.67 -14.59 -21.90
CA MET A 242 -6.80 -13.52 -21.45
C MET A 242 -5.38 -14.06 -21.28
N ILE A 243 -4.42 -13.47 -21.99
CA ILE A 243 -3.04 -13.93 -21.97
C ILE A 243 -2.07 -12.73 -22.05
N PRO A 244 -1.00 -12.67 -21.24
CA PRO A 244 0.08 -11.71 -21.45
C PRO A 244 0.72 -11.94 -22.81
N GLU A 245 1.03 -10.86 -23.52
CA GLU A 245 1.67 -10.96 -24.84
C GLU A 245 3.03 -11.70 -24.79
N SER A 246 3.72 -11.63 -23.64
CA SER A 246 4.95 -12.41 -23.41
C SER A 246 4.73 -13.92 -23.43
N ASP A 247 3.54 -14.39 -23.07
CA ASP A 247 3.22 -15.80 -22.86
C ASP A 247 2.53 -16.42 -24.10
N VAL A 248 2.18 -15.59 -25.09
CA VAL A 248 1.58 -16.05 -26.35
C VAL A 248 2.42 -17.11 -27.09
N PRO A 249 3.77 -17.00 -27.18
CA PRO A 249 4.59 -18.02 -27.80
C PRO A 249 4.47 -19.39 -27.08
N ASP A 250 4.56 -19.41 -25.75
CA ASP A 250 4.44 -20.61 -24.94
C ASP A 250 3.05 -21.25 -25.08
N PHE A 251 2.00 -20.44 -25.06
CA PHE A 251 0.64 -20.91 -25.33
C PHE A 251 0.48 -21.54 -26.71
N LYS A 252 1.06 -20.91 -27.74
CA LYS A 252 1.03 -21.44 -29.12
C LYS A 252 1.75 -22.77 -29.24
N GLU A 253 2.87 -22.91 -28.58
CA GLU A 253 3.63 -24.16 -28.57
C GLU A 253 2.81 -25.31 -27.94
N LYS A 254 2.15 -25.04 -26.81
CA LYS A 254 1.37 -26.04 -26.06
C LYS A 254 0.01 -26.35 -26.68
N PHE A 255 -0.72 -25.36 -27.13
CA PHE A 255 -2.13 -25.47 -27.52
C PHE A 255 -2.44 -25.06 -28.96
N GLY A 256 -1.49 -24.55 -29.70
CA GLY A 256 -1.71 -24.00 -31.04
C GLY A 256 -2.13 -25.02 -32.10
N ARG A 257 -1.93 -26.33 -31.83
CA ARG A 257 -2.41 -27.40 -32.71
C ARG A 257 -3.89 -27.73 -32.53
N ASP A 258 -4.37 -27.52 -31.30
CA ASP A 258 -5.73 -27.93 -30.91
C ASP A 258 -6.71 -26.79 -30.93
N TYR A 259 -6.24 -25.54 -30.98
CA TYR A 259 -7.08 -24.35 -30.91
C TYR A 259 -6.72 -23.33 -32.00
N THR A 260 -7.75 -22.75 -32.62
CA THR A 260 -7.61 -21.52 -33.40
C THR A 260 -7.94 -20.33 -32.51
N PHE A 261 -7.16 -19.26 -32.59
CA PHE A 261 -7.38 -18.05 -31.77
C PHE A 261 -7.07 -16.79 -32.53
N GLN A 262 -7.90 -15.77 -32.31
CA GLN A 262 -7.81 -14.47 -32.93
C GLN A 262 -7.84 -13.37 -31.86
N LYS A 263 -6.88 -12.45 -31.91
CA LYS A 263 -6.85 -11.30 -31.02
C LYS A 263 -8.03 -10.37 -31.31
N VAL A 264 -8.83 -10.08 -30.26
CA VAL A 264 -10.02 -9.22 -30.36
C VAL A 264 -9.89 -7.92 -29.59
N TRP A 265 -9.02 -7.91 -28.57
CA TRP A 265 -8.78 -6.73 -27.76
C TRP A 265 -7.43 -6.82 -27.03
N GLU A 266 -6.97 -5.67 -26.53
CA GLU A 266 -5.73 -5.57 -25.73
C GLU A 266 -5.88 -4.55 -24.62
N VAL A 267 -5.35 -4.87 -23.45
CA VAL A 267 -5.20 -3.96 -22.33
C VAL A 267 -3.72 -3.72 -22.10
N ARG A 268 -3.33 -2.47 -22.03
CA ARG A 268 -1.93 -2.06 -21.99
C ARG A 268 -1.19 -2.57 -20.75
N LYS A 269 -1.89 -2.68 -19.59
CA LYS A 269 -1.30 -3.09 -18.31
C LYS A 269 -2.39 -3.53 -17.35
N LEU A 270 -2.14 -4.62 -16.64
CA LEU A 270 -2.88 -5.05 -15.45
C LEU A 270 -1.98 -4.97 -14.22
N VAL A 271 -2.58 -4.98 -13.03
CA VAL A 271 -1.84 -4.86 -11.76
C VAL A 271 -0.80 -5.96 -11.60
N GLU A 272 -1.15 -7.19 -11.98
CA GLU A 272 -0.30 -8.37 -11.81
C GLU A 272 0.58 -8.67 -13.03
N CYS A 273 0.42 -7.91 -14.11
CA CYS A 273 1.16 -8.15 -15.35
C CYS A 273 1.82 -6.88 -15.86
N HIS A 274 3.15 -6.93 -16.03
CA HIS A 274 3.92 -5.81 -16.57
C HIS A 274 3.89 -5.70 -18.09
N HIS A 275 3.41 -6.74 -18.78
CA HIS A 275 3.23 -6.81 -20.21
C HIS A 275 1.80 -6.49 -20.61
N PRO A 276 1.55 -6.03 -21.85
CA PRO A 276 0.20 -5.92 -22.37
C PRO A 276 -0.51 -7.28 -22.33
N VAL A 277 -1.80 -7.25 -22.03
CA VAL A 277 -2.63 -8.47 -21.97
C VAL A 277 -3.58 -8.46 -23.14
N GLY A 278 -3.44 -9.47 -24.00
CA GLY A 278 -4.31 -9.71 -25.14
C GLY A 278 -5.54 -10.52 -24.75
N PHE A 279 -6.66 -10.18 -25.35
CA PHE A 279 -7.89 -10.95 -25.31
C PHE A 279 -8.06 -11.65 -26.66
N TYR A 280 -8.08 -12.98 -26.64
CA TYR A 280 -8.13 -13.80 -27.84
C TYR A 280 -9.43 -14.60 -27.83
N ARG A 281 -10.25 -14.45 -28.87
CA ARG A 281 -11.36 -15.39 -29.10
C ARG A 281 -10.76 -16.68 -29.61
N PHE A 282 -11.12 -17.79 -29.03
CA PHE A 282 -10.63 -19.10 -29.42
C PHE A 282 -11.78 -20.11 -29.65
N VAL A 283 -11.47 -21.09 -30.47
CA VAL A 283 -12.34 -22.25 -30.71
C VAL A 283 -11.46 -23.49 -30.88
N LYS A 284 -11.86 -24.60 -30.26
CA LYS A 284 -11.15 -25.87 -30.39
C LYS A 284 -11.32 -26.41 -31.80
N THR A 285 -10.23 -26.79 -32.43
CA THR A 285 -10.25 -27.33 -33.81
C THR A 285 -10.85 -28.73 -33.81
N SER A 286 -11.91 -28.94 -34.59
CA SER A 286 -12.70 -30.16 -34.62
C SER A 286 -11.95 -31.42 -35.15
N ALA A 287 -10.70 -31.24 -35.62
CA ALA A 287 -9.91 -32.34 -36.19
C ALA A 287 -9.56 -33.47 -35.19
N ASN A 288 -9.60 -33.21 -33.88
CA ASN A 288 -9.22 -34.19 -32.85
C ASN A 288 -10.41 -34.92 -32.18
N ILE A 289 -11.67 -34.61 -32.55
CA ILE A 289 -12.84 -35.31 -31.99
C ILE A 289 -12.97 -36.72 -32.58
N ALA A 290 -12.38 -36.98 -33.74
CA ALA A 290 -12.46 -38.28 -34.43
C ALA A 290 -11.41 -39.32 -33.97
N GLN A 291 -10.38 -38.95 -33.23
CA GLN A 291 -9.30 -39.87 -32.77
C GLN A 291 -9.52 -40.42 -31.35
N ASN A 292 -10.46 -39.90 -30.57
CA ASN A 292 -10.75 -40.36 -29.20
C ASN A 292 -12.16 -41.03 -29.07
N ARG A 293 -12.68 -41.62 -30.15
CA ARG A 293 -13.82 -42.52 -30.11
C ARG A 293 -13.44 -43.95 -30.42
#